data_d2db9f5b8a0f0ccf096554e1b71f7d45
#
_entry.id   d2db9f5b8a0f0ccf096554e1b71f7d45
#
_cell.length_a   1.000
_cell.length_b   1.000
_cell.length_c   1.000
_cell.angle_alpha   90.00
_cell.angle_beta   90.00
_cell.angle_gamma   90.00
#
_symmetry.space_group_name_H-M   'P 1'
#
loop_
_entity.id
_entity.type
_entity.pdbx_description
1 polymer ?
#
loop_
_entity_poly.entity_id
_entity_poly.type
_entity_poly.pdbx_seq_one_letter_code
_entity_poly.pdbx_strand_id
1 'polypeptide(L)'
;GAMLDSTLDRYADGFIFAALSYYFAVTNRLDMFLFAQMALIGSLLVSYVRARAEGLGIDCKVGFFTRMERLAVILLMFFFPILLHAGVVLLAIGTNITAMQRIWHVYRTLNNRGE
;
A
#
# COMPACT_ATOMS: atom_id res chain seq x y z
N GLY A 1 -6.55 -10.97 -18.10
CA GLY A 1 -5.22 -11.39 -17.77
C GLY A 1 -4.64 -10.68 -16.55
N ALA A 2 -3.36 -10.88 -16.35
CA ALA A 2 -2.67 -10.33 -15.17
C ALA A 2 -2.72 -8.81 -15.12
N MET A 3 -2.63 -8.16 -16.26
CA MET A 3 -2.70 -6.70 -16.34
C MET A 3 -4.06 -6.18 -15.86
N LEU A 4 -5.14 -6.82 -16.28
CA LEU A 4 -6.48 -6.43 -15.87
C LEU A 4 -6.67 -6.64 -14.37
N ASP A 5 -6.23 -7.78 -13.85
CA ASP A 5 -6.33 -8.07 -12.43
C ASP A 5 -5.56 -7.05 -11.59
N SER A 6 -4.34 -6.70 -11.99
CA SER A 6 -3.54 -5.69 -11.31
C SER A 6 -4.21 -4.32 -11.35
N THR A 7 -4.79 -3.95 -12.49
CA THR A 7 -5.47 -2.67 -12.63
C THR A 7 -6.70 -2.60 -11.74
N LEU A 8 -7.49 -3.67 -11.70
CA LEU A 8 -8.67 -3.72 -10.83
C LEU A 8 -8.29 -3.64 -9.35
N ASP A 9 -7.18 -4.27 -8.96
CA ASP A 9 -6.68 -4.18 -7.59
C ASP A 9 -6.32 -2.74 -7.22
N ARG A 10 -5.71 -2.00 -8.17
CA ARG A 10 -5.38 -0.58 -7.91
C ARG A 10 -6.64 0.27 -7.77
N TYR A 11 -7.66 0.01 -8.59
CA TYR A 11 -8.94 0.71 -8.43
C TYR A 11 -9.59 0.39 -7.09
N ALA A 12 -9.56 -0.88 -6.66
CA ALA A 12 -10.13 -1.27 -5.39
C ALA A 12 -9.43 -0.56 -4.22
N ASP A 13 -8.10 -0.54 -4.22
CA ASP A 13 -7.33 0.18 -3.21
C ASP A 13 -7.68 1.66 -3.20
N GLY A 14 -7.75 2.27 -4.39
CA GLY A 14 -8.07 3.68 -4.52
C GLY A 14 -9.44 4.02 -3.96
N PHE A 15 -10.44 3.20 -4.26
CA PHE A 15 -11.80 3.44 -3.76
C PHE A 15 -11.88 3.30 -2.25
N ILE A 16 -11.20 2.30 -1.68
CA ILE A 16 -11.19 2.10 -0.23
C ILE A 16 -10.59 3.33 0.47
N PHE A 17 -9.42 3.77 0.02
CA PHE A 17 -8.75 4.89 0.67
C PHE A 17 -9.44 6.23 0.37
N ALA A 18 -10.07 6.37 -0.80
CA ALA A 18 -10.88 7.55 -1.09
C ALA A 18 -12.09 7.63 -0.15
N ALA A 19 -12.74 6.50 0.09
CA ALA A 19 -13.87 6.45 1.01
C ALA A 19 -13.45 6.79 2.43
N LEU A 20 -12.30 6.26 2.89
CA LEU A 20 -11.76 6.58 4.20
C LEU A 20 -11.41 8.06 4.31
N SER A 21 -10.80 8.63 3.27
CA SER A 21 -10.45 10.05 3.23
C SER A 21 -11.69 10.92 3.32
N TYR A 22 -12.75 10.57 2.59
CA TYR A 22 -14.01 11.28 2.64
C TYR A 22 -14.61 11.24 4.06
N TYR A 23 -14.62 10.07 4.66
CA TYR A 23 -15.15 9.90 6.02
C TYR A 23 -14.41 10.80 7.01
N PHE A 24 -13.09 10.83 6.95
CA PHE A 24 -12.30 11.66 7.87
C PHE A 24 -12.45 13.14 7.57
N ALA A 25 -12.65 13.50 6.31
CA ALA A 25 -12.88 14.90 5.94
C ALA A 25 -14.20 15.43 6.51
N VAL A 26 -15.28 14.65 6.39
CA VAL A 26 -16.59 15.06 6.89
C VAL A 26 -16.70 15.01 8.41
N THR A 27 -15.83 14.25 9.08
CA THR A 27 -15.78 14.21 10.55
C THR A 27 -14.76 15.19 11.12
N ASN A 28 -14.18 16.07 10.30
CA ASN A 28 -13.19 17.06 10.70
C ASN A 28 -11.93 16.46 11.31
N ARG A 29 -11.52 15.31 10.83
CA ARG A 29 -10.30 14.63 11.27
C ARG A 29 -9.24 14.74 10.17
N LEU A 30 -8.68 15.95 10.02
CA LEU A 30 -7.68 16.20 8.98
C LEU A 30 -6.40 15.39 9.17
N ASP A 31 -6.03 15.11 10.43
CA ASP A 31 -4.89 14.25 10.73
C ASP A 31 -5.09 12.86 10.14
N MET A 32 -6.26 12.27 10.37
CA MET A 32 -6.57 10.93 9.84
C MET A 32 -6.75 10.96 8.33
N PHE A 33 -7.26 12.07 7.79
CA PHE A 33 -7.35 12.26 6.34
C PHE A 33 -5.96 12.14 5.71
N LEU A 34 -4.96 12.80 6.29
CA LEU A 34 -3.59 12.74 5.80
C LEU A 34 -3.01 11.33 5.91
N PHE A 35 -3.27 10.63 7.01
CA PHE A 35 -2.84 9.24 7.12
C PHE A 35 -3.48 8.35 6.07
N ALA A 36 -4.75 8.55 5.75
CA ALA A 36 -5.42 7.80 4.68
C ALA A 36 -4.77 8.07 3.32
N GLN A 37 -4.38 9.32 3.04
CA GLN A 37 -3.66 9.66 1.82
C GLN A 37 -2.30 8.98 1.78
N MET A 38 -1.57 8.98 2.88
CA MET A 38 -0.27 8.30 2.96
C MET A 38 -0.42 6.80 2.76
N ALA A 39 -1.47 6.19 3.29
CA ALA A 39 -1.75 4.77 3.07
C ALA A 39 -2.03 4.49 1.59
N LEU A 40 -2.77 5.36 0.92
CA LEU A 40 -3.01 5.23 -0.52
C LEU A 40 -1.71 5.29 -1.30
N ILE A 41 -0.88 6.30 -1.02
CA ILE A 41 0.41 6.46 -1.70
C ILE A 41 1.27 5.21 -1.48
N GLY A 42 1.39 4.75 -0.24
CA GLY A 42 2.17 3.56 0.09
C GLY A 42 1.67 2.33 -0.63
N SER A 43 0.36 2.12 -0.67
CA SER A 43 -0.23 0.97 -1.35
C SER A 43 0.07 0.97 -2.85
N LEU A 44 -0.04 2.13 -3.48
CA LEU A 44 0.25 2.25 -4.92
C LEU A 44 1.74 2.03 -5.18
N LEU A 45 2.61 2.57 -4.33
CA LEU A 45 4.06 2.42 -4.49
C LEU A 45 4.51 0.97 -4.28
N VAL A 46 3.96 0.27 -3.31
CA VAL A 46 4.26 -1.15 -3.09
C VAL A 46 4.01 -1.94 -4.37
N SER A 47 2.87 -1.73 -5.00
CA SER A 47 2.50 -2.41 -6.22
C SER A 47 3.32 -1.96 -7.41
N TYR A 48 3.59 -0.64 -7.51
CA TYR A 48 4.35 -0.08 -8.61
C TYR A 48 5.79 -0.60 -8.62
N VAL A 49 6.46 -0.58 -7.46
CA VAL A 49 7.85 -1.04 -7.36
C VAL A 49 7.95 -2.51 -7.74
N ARG A 50 7.00 -3.33 -7.30
CA ARG A 50 6.98 -4.74 -7.67
C ARG A 50 6.84 -4.92 -9.18
N ALA A 51 5.90 -4.20 -9.80
CA ALA A 51 5.67 -4.30 -11.25
C ALA A 51 6.90 -3.85 -12.03
N ARG A 52 7.54 -2.75 -11.61
CA ARG A 52 8.76 -2.27 -12.28
C ARG A 52 9.90 -3.26 -12.12
N ALA A 53 10.06 -3.85 -10.94
CA ALA A 53 11.08 -4.83 -10.70
C ALA A 53 10.88 -6.06 -11.59
N GLU A 54 9.66 -6.55 -11.69
CA GLU A 54 9.35 -7.69 -12.54
C GLU A 54 9.60 -7.36 -14.01
N GLY A 55 9.35 -6.12 -14.43
CA GLY A 55 9.68 -5.65 -15.79
C GLY A 55 11.19 -5.64 -16.06
N LEU A 56 12.01 -5.54 -15.02
CA LEU A 56 13.46 -5.62 -15.11
C LEU A 56 13.99 -7.05 -14.88
N GLY A 57 13.09 -8.02 -14.75
CA GLY A 57 13.48 -9.40 -14.49
C GLY A 57 13.91 -9.66 -13.05
N ILE A 58 13.52 -8.81 -12.12
CA ILE A 58 13.88 -8.94 -10.71
C ILE A 58 12.66 -9.44 -9.94
N ASP A 59 12.84 -10.50 -9.17
CA ASP A 59 11.79 -10.97 -8.26
C ASP A 59 11.76 -10.06 -7.03
N CYS A 60 10.64 -9.41 -6.80
CA CYS A 60 10.49 -8.43 -5.73
C CYS A 60 9.29 -8.81 -4.85
N LYS A 61 9.48 -9.86 -4.05
CA LYS A 61 8.45 -10.35 -3.11
C LYS A 61 8.82 -10.03 -1.67
N VAL A 62 9.82 -9.19 -1.48
CA VAL A 62 10.22 -8.76 -0.15
C VAL A 62 9.27 -7.67 0.35
N GLY A 63 9.26 -7.46 1.65
CA GLY A 63 8.49 -6.41 2.26
C GLY A 63 7.65 -6.93 3.41
N PHE A 64 7.44 -6.07 4.38
CA PHE A 64 6.76 -6.42 5.61
C PHE A 64 5.24 -6.48 5.43
N PHE A 65 4.71 -5.60 4.57
CA PHE A 65 3.26 -5.40 4.45
C PHE A 65 2.79 -5.75 3.05
N THR A 66 2.49 -7.03 2.85
CA THR A 66 2.03 -7.53 1.55
C THR A 66 0.53 -7.32 1.41
N ARG A 67 -0.01 -7.74 0.25
CA ARG A 67 -1.44 -7.61 -0.04
C ARG A 67 -2.31 -8.31 1.00
N MET A 68 -1.90 -9.51 1.46
CA MET A 68 -2.70 -10.28 2.41
C MET A 68 -2.81 -9.55 3.75
N GLU A 69 -1.71 -8.98 4.23
CA GLU A 69 -1.72 -8.20 5.47
C GLU A 69 -2.57 -6.95 5.33
N ARG A 70 -2.52 -6.27 4.18
CA ARG A 70 -3.36 -5.12 3.92
C ARG A 70 -4.84 -5.48 3.96
N LEU A 71 -5.22 -6.58 3.31
CA LEU A 71 -6.60 -7.04 3.31
C LEU A 71 -7.05 -7.41 4.72
N ALA A 72 -6.19 -8.07 5.50
CA ALA A 72 -6.51 -8.43 6.88
C ALA A 72 -6.79 -7.19 7.72
N VAL A 73 -5.96 -6.16 7.61
CA VAL A 73 -6.16 -4.90 8.35
C VAL A 73 -7.45 -4.23 7.92
N ILE A 74 -7.73 -4.16 6.61
CA ILE A 74 -8.95 -3.54 6.10
C ILE A 74 -10.19 -4.27 6.62
N LEU A 75 -10.17 -5.60 6.63
CA LEU A 75 -11.28 -6.38 7.15
C LEU A 75 -11.48 -6.15 8.65
N LEU A 76 -10.39 -6.08 9.42
CA LEU A 76 -10.47 -5.79 10.84
C LEU A 76 -11.05 -4.40 11.09
N MET A 77 -10.67 -3.41 10.30
CA MET A 77 -11.22 -2.06 10.40
C MET A 77 -12.73 -2.05 10.11
N PHE A 78 -13.14 -2.86 9.15
CA PHE A 78 -14.55 -2.92 8.75
C PHE A 78 -15.41 -3.57 9.84
N PHE A 79 -14.95 -4.70 10.39
CA PHE A 79 -15.72 -5.43 11.40
C PHE A 79 -15.61 -4.81 12.79
N PHE A 80 -14.53 -4.10 13.07
CA PHE A 80 -14.30 -3.48 14.39
C PHE A 80 -14.01 -2.00 14.20
N PRO A 81 -15.06 -1.17 14.12
CA PRO A 81 -14.87 0.27 13.86
C PRO A 81 -13.96 0.98 14.87
N ILE A 82 -13.84 0.44 16.08
CA ILE A 82 -12.94 1.01 17.11
C ILE A 82 -11.48 0.93 16.65
N LEU A 83 -11.15 0.01 15.74
CA LEU A 83 -9.80 -0.14 15.20
C LEU A 83 -9.56 0.70 13.97
N LEU A 84 -10.55 1.51 13.55
CA LEU A 84 -10.45 2.26 12.29
C LEU A 84 -9.23 3.19 12.26
N HIS A 85 -9.05 3.99 13.31
CA HIS A 85 -7.93 4.93 13.37
C HIS A 85 -6.59 4.21 13.42
N ALA A 86 -6.50 3.20 14.29
CA ALA A 86 -5.27 2.42 14.40
C ALA A 86 -4.94 1.70 13.10
N GLY A 87 -5.96 1.16 12.42
CA GLY A 87 -5.78 0.48 11.15
C GLY A 87 -5.26 1.40 10.05
N VAL A 88 -5.81 2.61 9.96
CA VAL A 88 -5.35 3.58 8.96
C VAL A 88 -3.91 3.98 9.20
N VAL A 89 -3.53 4.24 10.46
CA VAL A 89 -2.14 4.58 10.81
C VAL A 89 -1.22 3.41 10.49
N LEU A 90 -1.63 2.20 10.83
CA LEU A 90 -0.85 1.00 10.53
C LEU A 90 -0.64 0.83 9.03
N LEU A 91 -1.70 1.02 8.23
CA LEU A 91 -1.59 0.94 6.78
C LEU A 91 -0.66 2.01 6.24
N ALA A 92 -0.77 3.25 6.72
CA ALA A 92 0.08 4.35 6.26
C ALA A 92 1.55 4.04 6.51
N ILE A 93 1.88 3.60 7.71
CA ILE A 93 3.27 3.31 8.09
C ILE A 93 3.74 2.03 7.40
N GLY A 94 2.95 0.96 7.48
CA GLY A 94 3.34 -0.35 6.98
C GLY A 94 3.55 -0.37 5.48
N THR A 95 2.64 0.24 4.71
CA THR A 95 2.76 0.25 3.24
C THR A 95 3.96 1.08 2.79
N ASN A 96 4.21 2.22 3.45
CA ASN A 96 5.36 3.06 3.09
C ASN A 96 6.67 2.37 3.45
N ILE A 97 6.76 1.69 4.60
CA ILE A 97 7.94 0.91 4.97
C ILE A 97 8.17 -0.20 3.95
N THR A 98 7.12 -0.91 3.57
CA THR A 98 7.22 -1.99 2.57
C THR A 98 7.71 -1.45 1.23
N ALA A 99 7.20 -0.29 0.80
CA ALA A 99 7.64 0.35 -0.43
C ALA A 99 9.14 0.66 -0.38
N MET A 100 9.61 1.21 0.73
CA MET A 100 11.03 1.51 0.89
C MET A 100 11.89 0.24 0.90
N GLN A 101 11.42 -0.83 1.54
CA GLN A 101 12.11 -2.12 1.53
C GLN A 101 12.25 -2.67 0.11
N ARG A 102 11.18 -2.56 -0.68
CA ARG A 102 11.20 -3.02 -2.07
C ARG A 102 12.12 -2.18 -2.94
N ILE A 103 12.10 -0.86 -2.76
CA ILE A 103 13.00 0.03 -3.49
C ILE A 103 14.44 -0.32 -3.18
N TRP A 104 14.76 -0.53 -1.90
CA TRP A 104 16.10 -0.91 -1.49
C TRP A 104 16.52 -2.26 -2.06
N HIS A 105 15.62 -3.24 -2.07
CA HIS A 105 15.89 -4.54 -2.64
C HIS A 105 16.22 -4.45 -4.12
N VAL A 106 15.41 -3.71 -4.88
CA VAL A 106 15.64 -3.53 -6.31
C VAL A 106 16.95 -2.80 -6.56
N TYR A 107 17.23 -1.74 -5.79
CA TYR A 107 18.47 -0.99 -5.92
C TYR A 107 19.69 -1.88 -5.69
N ARG A 108 19.67 -2.70 -4.64
CA ARG A 108 20.77 -3.60 -4.36
C ARG A 108 20.97 -4.64 -5.45
N THR A 109 19.87 -5.19 -5.96
CA THR A 109 19.93 -6.20 -7.02
C THR A 109 20.54 -5.61 -8.29
N LEU A 110 20.09 -4.41 -8.69
CA LEU A 110 20.66 -3.74 -9.86
C LEU A 110 22.12 -3.40 -9.67
N ASN A 111 22.50 -2.93 -8.50
CA ASN A 111 23.88 -2.61 -8.17
C ASN A 111 24.77 -3.84 -8.25
N ASN A 112 24.29 -4.99 -7.76
CA ASN A 112 25.04 -6.25 -7.82
C ASN A 112 25.18 -6.77 -9.27
N ARG A 113 24.30 -6.36 -10.17
CA ARG A 113 24.40 -6.66 -11.61
C ARG A 113 25.35 -5.75 -12.35
N GLY A 114 25.85 -4.69 -11.70
CA GLY A 114 26.67 -3.67 -12.33
C GLY A 114 25.88 -2.69 -13.17
N GLU A 115 24.61 -2.55 -12.91
CA GLU A 115 23.69 -1.66 -13.66
C GLU A 115 23.46 -0.32 -12.95
#